data_4bf6af99585d831964ec91e0d4591128
#
_entry.id   4bf6af99585d831964ec91e0d4591128
#
_cell.length_a   1.000
_cell.length_b   1.000
_cell.length_c   1.000
_cell.angle_alpha   90.00
_cell.angle_beta   90.00
_cell.angle_gamma   90.00
#
_symmetry.space_group_name_H-M   'P 1'
#
loop_
_entity.id
_entity.type
_entity.pdbx_description
1 polymer ?
#
loop_
_entity_poly.entity_id
_entity_poly.type
_entity_poly.pdbx_seq_one_letter_code
_entity_poly.pdbx_strand_id
1 'polypeptide(L)'
;MGCTLSSQHYLGIDLGTVSTCLAYADDNGAVEISKNEGGSGLLPSAILFTDEGKYVGDLAVEKSTEYSAFNSVFFFKRMMGTDFKRSYGGITYDSAEMSAMVLKKAIMGYKANTGNAVDSAVITVPGDFSDAEKNDTVVAARIAGIERLELLNESIAAAIAYRYFSNDRRDKKIIVYDLGGGTLDVTVVSIKGNSFNVLSDESSKDLGGRDWDLQLANIIQRKVSDTIGMRPEELITDAEFRLAVVKEAERQKVLLERNARSVGSVKVKGKPVRFILTRGEFEDTTFWLMMKTIEMVGYALRNAHLNMSDIDSILLVGGSTKMPQVSKSLKEAFPSADVVSFDPQHAVARGAAIYARSVFSKQDIKVTTAATRTIGILAGIDGVEKICNVIFRNTPLPIDRTLTFRPKRDDQKTLEISVYESLAKEGNDYIDPSEGKLLKCNIFQLNGNVTRGKTRIPIRFIADKDGRISVALQCNGAYCECPMCDPMPSAEDIAISTTKLEGVL
;
A
#
# COMPACT_ATOMS: atom_id res chain seq x y z
N MET A 1 29.29 32.04 -20.26
CA MET A 1 28.01 31.48 -19.84
C MET A 1 28.25 30.01 -19.59
N GLY A 2 28.49 29.64 -18.33
CA GLY A 2 28.63 28.22 -17.95
C GLY A 2 27.27 27.57 -18.01
N CYS A 3 27.12 26.59 -18.90
CA CYS A 3 26.02 25.67 -18.88
C CYS A 3 26.19 24.86 -17.59
N THR A 4 25.48 25.21 -16.53
CA THR A 4 25.31 24.30 -15.38
C THR A 4 24.53 23.11 -15.90
N LEU A 5 25.22 21.99 -16.13
CA LEU A 5 24.59 20.71 -16.33
C LEU A 5 23.65 20.51 -15.13
N SER A 6 22.34 20.53 -15.35
CA SER A 6 21.38 20.15 -14.32
C SER A 6 21.72 18.74 -13.90
N SER A 7 22.01 18.52 -12.63
CA SER A 7 22.22 17.16 -12.09
C SER A 7 21.00 16.32 -12.41
N GLN A 8 21.20 15.11 -12.89
CA GLN A 8 20.10 14.18 -13.11
C GLN A 8 19.48 13.83 -11.75
N HIS A 9 18.17 13.87 -11.65
CA HIS A 9 17.43 13.49 -10.46
C HIS A 9 16.69 12.16 -10.69
N TYR A 10 16.73 11.31 -9.68
CA TYR A 10 16.07 10.01 -9.65
C TYR A 10 14.95 10.06 -8.61
N LEU A 11 13.71 9.96 -9.06
CA LEU A 11 12.56 10.21 -8.23
C LEU A 11 12.04 8.95 -7.56
N GLY A 12 11.74 9.07 -6.27
CA GLY A 12 11.00 8.10 -5.48
C GLY A 12 9.72 8.73 -4.93
N ILE A 13 8.60 8.07 -5.10
CA ILE A 13 7.29 8.56 -4.67
C ILE A 13 6.64 7.52 -3.78
N ASP A 14 6.39 7.92 -2.55
CA ASP A 14 5.50 7.20 -1.63
C ASP A 14 4.07 7.72 -1.87
N LEU A 15 3.28 6.97 -2.62
CA LEU A 15 1.87 7.29 -2.87
C LEU A 15 1.03 6.73 -1.72
N GLY A 16 0.95 7.45 -0.60
CA GLY A 16 0.27 6.97 0.60
C GLY A 16 -1.25 7.19 0.61
N THR A 17 -1.95 6.44 1.46
CA THR A 17 -3.42 6.53 1.63
C THR A 17 -3.86 7.88 2.19
N VAL A 18 -3.09 8.46 3.09
CA VAL A 18 -3.38 9.74 3.77
C VAL A 18 -2.55 10.87 3.20
N SER A 19 -1.28 10.61 2.95
CA SER A 19 -0.35 11.59 2.40
C SER A 19 0.62 10.96 1.43
N THR A 20 1.04 11.72 0.42
CA THR A 20 2.01 11.34 -0.59
C THR A 20 3.30 12.11 -0.34
N CYS A 21 4.45 11.42 -0.45
CA CYS A 21 5.77 12.02 -0.31
C CYS A 21 6.59 11.79 -1.58
N LEU A 22 7.24 12.83 -2.08
CA LEU A 22 8.18 12.75 -3.19
C LEU A 22 9.59 13.06 -2.70
N ALA A 23 10.51 12.15 -2.95
CA ALA A 23 11.94 12.35 -2.75
C ALA A 23 12.69 12.23 -4.08
N TYR A 24 13.89 12.79 -4.14
CA TYR A 24 14.80 12.61 -5.26
C TYR A 24 16.23 12.40 -4.80
N ALA A 25 16.97 11.59 -5.52
CA ALA A 25 18.40 11.40 -5.37
C ALA A 25 19.12 12.04 -6.55
N ASP A 26 20.25 12.73 -6.31
CA ASP A 26 21.11 13.24 -7.36
C ASP A 26 22.19 12.20 -7.76
N ASP A 27 22.99 12.53 -8.79
CA ASP A 27 24.10 11.69 -9.26
C ASP A 27 25.14 11.43 -8.17
N ASN A 28 25.31 12.33 -7.21
CA ASN A 28 26.28 12.21 -6.10
C ASN A 28 25.70 11.34 -4.96
N GLY A 29 24.42 11.03 -4.97
CA GLY A 29 23.73 10.25 -3.95
C GLY A 29 23.11 11.08 -2.83
N ALA A 30 23.11 12.42 -2.90
CA ALA A 30 22.33 13.21 -1.96
C ALA A 30 20.84 12.95 -2.18
N VAL A 31 20.11 12.77 -1.08
CA VAL A 31 18.68 12.43 -1.11
C VAL A 31 17.88 13.49 -0.39
N GLU A 32 17.01 14.15 -1.12
CA GLU A 32 16.19 15.24 -0.61
C GLU A 32 14.69 14.95 -0.74
N ILE A 33 13.90 15.57 0.14
CA ILE A 33 12.44 15.56 0.07
C ILE A 33 11.98 16.78 -0.71
N SER A 34 11.15 16.55 -1.72
CA SER A 34 10.47 17.65 -2.43
C SER A 34 9.41 18.25 -1.51
N LYS A 35 9.48 19.56 -1.36
CA LYS A 35 8.47 20.29 -0.57
C LYS A 35 7.29 20.68 -1.45
N ASN A 36 6.10 20.63 -0.87
CA ASN A 36 4.88 21.16 -1.49
C ASN A 36 4.83 22.69 -1.35
N GLU A 37 3.79 23.33 -1.87
CA GLU A 37 3.58 24.79 -1.83
C GLU A 37 3.54 25.33 -0.38
N GLY A 38 3.07 24.54 0.59
CA GLY A 38 3.05 24.87 2.01
C GLY A 38 4.39 24.66 2.71
N GLY A 39 5.46 24.25 2.00
CA GLY A 39 6.78 23.98 2.56
C GLY A 39 6.89 22.62 3.29
N SER A 40 5.83 21.81 3.28
CA SER A 40 5.81 20.45 3.85
C SER A 40 6.41 19.45 2.87
N GLY A 41 7.05 18.40 3.39
CA GLY A 41 7.47 17.23 2.61
C GLY A 41 6.34 16.23 2.34
N LEU A 42 5.16 16.45 2.93
CA LEU A 42 4.00 15.58 2.81
C LEU A 42 2.86 16.34 2.10
N LEU A 43 2.35 15.77 1.02
CA LEU A 43 1.18 16.24 0.30
C LEU A 43 -0.04 15.40 0.72
N PRO A 44 -1.10 15.96 1.32
CA PRO A 44 -2.31 15.20 1.62
C PRO A 44 -2.87 14.51 0.37
N SER A 45 -3.20 13.22 0.47
CA SER A 45 -3.88 12.45 -0.57
C SER A 45 -5.37 12.76 -0.54
N ALA A 46 -5.72 14.02 -0.84
CA ALA A 46 -7.05 14.60 -0.74
C ALA A 46 -7.40 15.36 -2.01
N ILE A 47 -8.64 15.27 -2.43
CA ILE A 47 -9.17 15.97 -3.61
C ILE A 47 -10.48 16.65 -3.22
N LEU A 48 -10.64 17.90 -3.62
CA LEU A 48 -11.90 18.65 -3.51
C LEU A 48 -12.30 19.10 -4.92
N PHE A 49 -13.47 18.64 -5.36
CA PHE A 49 -14.06 19.04 -6.62
C PHE A 49 -14.92 20.31 -6.43
N THR A 50 -14.71 21.31 -7.27
CA THR A 50 -15.47 22.56 -7.27
C THR A 50 -15.73 23.01 -8.70
N ASP A 51 -16.63 23.98 -8.87
CA ASP A 51 -16.91 24.56 -10.19
C ASP A 51 -15.72 25.36 -10.75
N GLU A 52 -14.79 25.79 -9.88
CA GLU A 52 -13.55 26.50 -10.26
C GLU A 52 -12.44 25.54 -10.73
N GLY A 53 -12.48 24.26 -10.28
CA GLY A 53 -11.48 23.27 -10.58
C GLY A 53 -11.36 22.17 -9.53
N LYS A 54 -10.24 21.45 -9.55
CA LYS A 54 -9.95 20.34 -8.65
C LYS A 54 -8.79 20.74 -7.74
N TYR A 55 -9.08 21.08 -6.50
CA TYR A 55 -8.05 21.31 -5.50
C TYR A 55 -7.48 19.97 -5.01
N VAL A 56 -6.16 19.86 -4.91
CA VAL A 56 -5.45 18.67 -4.46
C VAL A 56 -4.49 19.03 -3.34
N GLY A 57 -4.38 18.15 -2.35
CA GLY A 57 -3.45 18.32 -1.25
C GLY A 57 -3.95 19.27 -0.16
N ASP A 58 -3.09 20.18 0.32
CA ASP A 58 -3.38 21.07 1.44
C ASP A 58 -4.62 21.93 1.20
N LEU A 59 -4.74 22.51 0.02
CA LEU A 59 -5.89 23.33 -0.37
C LEU A 59 -7.20 22.54 -0.37
N ALA A 60 -7.16 21.26 -0.79
CA ALA A 60 -8.33 20.40 -0.72
C ALA A 60 -8.78 20.17 0.72
N VAL A 61 -7.83 19.96 1.64
CA VAL A 61 -8.13 19.77 3.08
C VAL A 61 -8.66 21.06 3.69
N GLU A 62 -8.00 22.20 3.43
CA GLU A 62 -8.37 23.51 3.97
C GLU A 62 -9.79 23.90 3.54
N LYS A 63 -10.04 23.90 2.23
CA LYS A 63 -11.33 24.30 1.66
C LYS A 63 -12.46 23.28 1.86
N SER A 64 -12.14 22.05 2.24
CA SER A 64 -13.15 20.98 2.41
C SER A 64 -14.27 21.31 3.41
N THR A 65 -14.04 22.27 4.31
CA THR A 65 -15.04 22.75 5.28
C THR A 65 -16.04 23.73 4.71
N GLU A 66 -15.74 24.32 3.56
CA GLU A 66 -16.59 25.33 2.89
C GLU A 66 -17.56 24.68 1.89
N TYR A 67 -17.32 23.41 1.53
CA TYR A 67 -18.08 22.68 0.54
C TYR A 67 -18.79 21.47 1.14
N SER A 68 -19.74 20.90 0.41
CA SER A 68 -20.40 19.66 0.79
C SER A 68 -19.38 18.53 0.93
N ALA A 69 -19.58 17.64 1.89
CA ALA A 69 -18.77 16.43 2.06
C ALA A 69 -18.74 15.55 0.77
N PHE A 70 -19.75 15.68 -0.09
CA PHE A 70 -19.80 15.02 -1.39
C PHE A 70 -18.75 15.52 -2.38
N ASN A 71 -18.22 16.71 -2.20
CA ASN A 71 -17.22 17.31 -3.08
C ASN A 71 -15.81 16.85 -2.74
N SER A 72 -15.60 16.35 -1.52
CA SER A 72 -14.28 15.94 -1.03
C SER A 72 -14.10 14.42 -1.13
N VAL A 73 -12.91 13.99 -1.55
CA VAL A 73 -12.54 12.57 -1.64
C VAL A 73 -11.22 12.34 -0.91
N PHE A 74 -11.25 11.38 0.01
CA PHE A 74 -10.11 10.94 0.81
C PHE A 74 -10.00 9.42 0.72
N PHE A 75 -8.83 8.87 1.04
CA PHE A 75 -8.59 7.43 1.16
C PHE A 75 -8.88 6.60 -0.11
N PHE A 76 -8.92 7.23 -1.27
CA PHE A 76 -9.25 6.58 -2.55
C PHE A 76 -8.22 5.52 -2.97
N LYS A 77 -6.97 5.58 -2.48
CA LYS A 77 -5.97 4.51 -2.67
C LYS A 77 -6.48 3.14 -2.21
N ARG A 78 -7.32 3.10 -1.15
CA ARG A 78 -7.93 1.85 -0.65
C ARG A 78 -8.95 1.25 -1.62
N MET A 79 -9.36 1.99 -2.63
CA MET A 79 -10.31 1.58 -3.67
C MET A 79 -9.61 1.15 -4.98
N MET A 80 -8.28 1.18 -5.04
CA MET A 80 -7.54 0.65 -6.17
C MET A 80 -7.84 -0.83 -6.37
N GLY A 81 -7.85 -1.27 -7.61
CA GLY A 81 -8.20 -2.65 -7.99
C GLY A 81 -9.68 -3.00 -7.81
N THR A 82 -10.57 -2.00 -7.61
CA THR A 82 -12.01 -2.18 -7.49
C THR A 82 -12.78 -1.35 -8.51
N ASP A 83 -14.07 -1.63 -8.67
CA ASP A 83 -14.99 -0.87 -9.57
C ASP A 83 -15.43 0.49 -8.97
N PHE A 84 -14.72 1.00 -7.97
CA PHE A 84 -15.08 2.27 -7.33
C PHE A 84 -15.03 3.43 -8.32
N LYS A 85 -16.10 4.21 -8.32
CA LYS A 85 -16.24 5.41 -9.16
C LYS A 85 -16.88 6.56 -8.38
N ARG A 86 -16.45 7.77 -8.69
CA ARG A 86 -17.00 9.01 -8.15
C ARG A 86 -17.33 9.97 -9.27
N SER A 87 -18.56 10.46 -9.31
CA SER A 87 -18.98 11.44 -10.31
C SER A 87 -19.07 12.86 -9.73
N TYR A 88 -18.54 13.81 -10.46
CA TYR A 88 -18.66 15.24 -10.18
C TYR A 88 -18.79 16.03 -11.50
N GLY A 89 -19.74 16.98 -11.57
CA GLY A 89 -19.93 17.80 -12.77
C GLY A 89 -20.21 17.01 -14.06
N GLY A 90 -20.84 15.83 -13.95
CA GLY A 90 -21.10 14.95 -15.10
C GLY A 90 -19.89 14.08 -15.54
N ILE A 91 -18.73 14.27 -14.92
CA ILE A 91 -17.51 13.47 -15.18
C ILE A 91 -17.37 12.43 -14.09
N THR A 92 -17.05 11.19 -14.48
CA THR A 92 -16.81 10.08 -13.55
C THR A 92 -15.32 9.78 -13.48
N TYR A 93 -14.83 9.62 -12.25
CA TYR A 93 -13.43 9.34 -11.93
C TYR A 93 -13.34 8.00 -11.17
N ASP A 94 -12.34 7.20 -11.51
CA ASP A 94 -11.95 6.02 -10.75
C ASP A 94 -10.79 6.29 -9.77
N SER A 95 -10.37 5.27 -9.02
CA SER A 95 -9.30 5.36 -8.03
C SER A 95 -7.93 5.66 -8.67
N ALA A 96 -7.65 5.14 -9.86
CA ALA A 96 -6.40 5.40 -10.58
C ALA A 96 -6.33 6.86 -11.05
N GLU A 97 -7.41 7.40 -11.61
CA GLU A 97 -7.51 8.81 -12.03
C GLU A 97 -7.38 9.79 -10.84
N MET A 98 -7.98 9.44 -9.69
CA MET A 98 -7.83 10.23 -8.47
C MET A 98 -6.38 10.20 -7.96
N SER A 99 -5.75 9.03 -7.97
CA SER A 99 -4.33 8.89 -7.61
C SER A 99 -3.41 9.65 -8.56
N ALA A 100 -3.75 9.67 -9.85
CA ALA A 100 -3.03 10.46 -10.85
C ALA A 100 -3.09 11.96 -10.58
N MET A 101 -4.22 12.48 -10.06
CA MET A 101 -4.32 13.91 -9.67
C MET A 101 -3.32 14.24 -8.56
N VAL A 102 -3.17 13.36 -7.55
CA VAL A 102 -2.20 13.57 -6.47
C VAL A 102 -0.77 13.46 -6.98
N LEU A 103 -0.47 12.47 -7.83
CA LEU A 103 0.84 12.33 -8.46
C LEU A 103 1.18 13.57 -9.31
N LYS A 104 0.23 14.06 -10.10
CA LYS A 104 0.40 15.27 -10.92
C LYS A 104 0.71 16.48 -10.04
N LYS A 105 -0.02 16.67 -8.93
CA LYS A 105 0.23 17.79 -7.98
C LYS A 105 1.61 17.67 -7.34
N ALA A 106 2.03 16.49 -6.91
CA ALA A 106 3.38 16.25 -6.37
C ALA A 106 4.47 16.59 -7.39
N ILE A 107 4.30 16.13 -8.65
CA ILE A 107 5.22 16.44 -9.76
C ILE A 107 5.26 17.93 -10.07
N MET A 108 4.13 18.62 -10.04
CA MET A 108 4.08 20.09 -10.24
C MET A 108 4.88 20.81 -9.17
N GLY A 109 4.71 20.44 -7.88
CA GLY A 109 5.49 21.00 -6.79
C GLY A 109 6.99 20.74 -6.95
N TYR A 110 7.37 19.52 -7.32
CA TYR A 110 8.77 19.18 -7.60
C TYR A 110 9.35 20.04 -8.75
N LYS A 111 8.64 20.15 -9.88
CA LYS A 111 9.06 20.97 -11.01
C LYS A 111 9.21 22.45 -10.64
N ALA A 112 8.29 22.97 -9.84
CA ALA A 112 8.34 24.37 -9.38
C ALA A 112 9.58 24.63 -8.49
N ASN A 113 9.94 23.66 -7.63
CA ASN A 113 11.08 23.80 -6.71
C ASN A 113 12.44 23.58 -7.35
N THR A 114 12.53 22.69 -8.35
CA THR A 114 13.83 22.25 -8.91
C THR A 114 14.07 22.69 -10.34
N GLY A 115 13.01 23.04 -11.08
CA GLY A 115 13.06 23.31 -12.51
C GLY A 115 13.23 22.06 -13.39
N ASN A 116 13.37 20.86 -12.79
CA ASN A 116 13.62 19.63 -13.52
C ASN A 116 12.30 18.97 -14.02
N ALA A 117 12.37 18.37 -15.20
CA ALA A 117 11.27 17.54 -15.72
C ALA A 117 11.26 16.16 -15.04
N VAL A 118 10.12 15.47 -15.10
CA VAL A 118 9.94 14.10 -14.60
C VAL A 118 9.54 13.22 -15.77
N ASP A 119 10.36 12.23 -16.07
CA ASP A 119 10.10 11.21 -17.09
C ASP A 119 10.14 9.79 -16.49
N SER A 120 10.78 9.64 -15.34
CA SER A 120 11.00 8.36 -14.68
C SER A 120 10.85 8.48 -13.16
N ALA A 121 10.26 7.47 -12.53
CA ALA A 121 10.13 7.41 -11.09
C ALA A 121 10.02 5.95 -10.60
N VAL A 122 10.38 5.75 -9.33
CA VAL A 122 9.96 4.57 -8.56
C VAL A 122 8.77 5.00 -7.70
N ILE A 123 7.66 4.27 -7.79
CA ILE A 123 6.48 4.47 -6.94
C ILE A 123 6.36 3.28 -6.00
N THR A 124 6.13 3.57 -4.72
CA THR A 124 5.97 2.49 -3.75
C THR A 124 4.52 2.02 -3.64
N VAL A 125 4.39 0.73 -3.36
CA VAL A 125 3.12 0.04 -3.14
C VAL A 125 3.21 -0.81 -1.89
N PRO A 126 2.10 -1.01 -1.14
CA PRO A 126 2.04 -2.00 -0.07
C PRO A 126 2.43 -3.39 -0.57
N GLY A 127 3.02 -4.18 0.31
CA GLY A 127 3.46 -5.53 -0.03
C GLY A 127 2.31 -6.43 -0.46
N ASP A 128 1.13 -6.25 0.12
CA ASP A 128 -0.06 -7.08 -0.13
C ASP A 128 -0.92 -6.63 -1.32
N PHE A 129 -0.49 -5.62 -2.09
CA PHE A 129 -1.23 -5.20 -3.28
C PHE A 129 -1.39 -6.35 -4.26
N SER A 130 -2.63 -6.59 -4.67
CA SER A 130 -2.98 -7.48 -5.77
C SER A 130 -2.47 -6.93 -7.11
N ASP A 131 -2.49 -7.77 -8.13
CA ASP A 131 -2.11 -7.35 -9.49
C ASP A 131 -3.00 -6.21 -10.02
N ALA A 132 -4.29 -6.20 -9.67
CA ALA A 132 -5.20 -5.13 -10.05
C ALA A 132 -4.83 -3.80 -9.37
N GLU A 133 -4.50 -3.80 -8.07
CA GLU A 133 -4.07 -2.61 -7.33
C GLU A 133 -2.73 -2.07 -7.85
N LYS A 134 -1.77 -2.96 -8.18
CA LYS A 134 -0.50 -2.59 -8.83
C LYS A 134 -0.73 -1.99 -10.21
N ASN A 135 -1.63 -2.58 -10.99
CA ASN A 135 -2.00 -2.11 -12.33
C ASN A 135 -2.60 -0.69 -12.27
N ASP A 136 -3.52 -0.44 -11.36
CA ASP A 136 -4.09 0.89 -11.12
C ASP A 136 -3.01 1.92 -10.75
N THR A 137 -2.00 1.51 -9.97
CA THR A 137 -0.86 2.39 -9.65
C THR A 137 -0.04 2.74 -10.88
N VAL A 138 0.20 1.77 -11.78
CA VAL A 138 0.88 2.00 -13.05
C VAL A 138 0.06 2.92 -13.95
N VAL A 139 -1.26 2.71 -14.03
CA VAL A 139 -2.20 3.55 -14.80
C VAL A 139 -2.17 4.99 -14.26
N ALA A 140 -2.26 5.16 -12.95
CA ALA A 140 -2.18 6.48 -12.30
C ALA A 140 -0.88 7.22 -12.64
N ALA A 141 0.25 6.53 -12.62
CA ALA A 141 1.54 7.08 -12.99
C ALA A 141 1.58 7.54 -14.46
N ARG A 142 1.07 6.70 -15.38
CA ARG A 142 0.99 7.02 -16.82
C ARG A 142 0.12 8.26 -17.08
N ILE A 143 -1.07 8.32 -16.45
CA ILE A 143 -1.98 9.48 -16.55
C ILE A 143 -1.30 10.74 -16.01
N ALA A 144 -0.48 10.64 -14.95
CA ALA A 144 0.27 11.74 -14.38
C ALA A 144 1.49 12.17 -15.23
N GLY A 145 1.83 11.42 -16.30
CA GLY A 145 2.90 11.72 -17.24
C GLY A 145 4.26 11.09 -16.91
N ILE A 146 4.29 10.03 -16.08
CA ILE A 146 5.50 9.27 -15.81
C ILE A 146 5.61 8.15 -16.85
N GLU A 147 6.60 8.25 -17.75
CA GLU A 147 6.77 7.29 -18.84
C GLU A 147 7.51 6.03 -18.41
N ARG A 148 8.59 6.16 -17.63
CA ARG A 148 9.39 5.06 -17.12
C ARG A 148 9.12 4.87 -15.65
N LEU A 149 8.45 3.79 -15.30
CA LEU A 149 8.02 3.46 -13.96
C LEU A 149 8.58 2.11 -13.50
N GLU A 150 9.05 2.08 -12.27
CA GLU A 150 9.29 0.85 -11.52
C GLU A 150 8.47 0.88 -10.23
N LEU A 151 7.87 -0.24 -9.84
CA LEU A 151 7.19 -0.38 -8.55
C LEU A 151 8.16 -0.95 -7.52
N LEU A 152 8.03 -0.51 -6.26
CA LEU A 152 8.81 -1.01 -5.14
C LEU A 152 7.90 -1.21 -3.92
N ASN A 153 8.08 -2.30 -3.19
CA ASN A 153 7.40 -2.52 -1.91
C ASN A 153 7.81 -1.44 -0.89
N GLU A 154 6.82 -0.87 -0.18
CA GLU A 154 7.00 0.20 0.82
C GLU A 154 8.00 -0.21 1.92
N SER A 155 7.90 -1.43 2.43
CA SER A 155 8.80 -1.95 3.47
C SER A 155 10.23 -2.12 2.97
N ILE A 156 10.42 -2.55 1.72
CA ILE A 156 11.75 -2.64 1.10
C ILE A 156 12.33 -1.23 0.91
N ALA A 157 11.54 -0.28 0.46
CA ALA A 157 11.99 1.11 0.33
C ALA A 157 12.49 1.65 1.69
N ALA A 158 11.73 1.45 2.76
CA ALA A 158 12.14 1.85 4.11
C ALA A 158 13.42 1.15 4.56
N ALA A 159 13.59 -0.15 4.28
CA ALA A 159 14.80 -0.90 4.58
C ALA A 159 16.02 -0.38 3.80
N ILE A 160 15.86 0.00 2.53
CA ILE A 160 16.89 0.62 1.69
C ILE A 160 17.31 1.96 2.30
N ALA A 161 16.37 2.83 2.68
CA ALA A 161 16.67 4.10 3.33
C ALA A 161 17.44 3.89 4.65
N TYR A 162 16.93 3.00 5.50
CA TYR A 162 17.60 2.65 6.76
C TYR A 162 19.03 2.19 6.53
N ARG A 163 19.27 1.27 5.58
CA ARG A 163 20.61 0.79 5.22
C ARG A 163 21.50 1.89 4.68
N TYR A 164 20.97 2.78 3.85
CA TYR A 164 21.71 3.86 3.21
C TYR A 164 22.22 4.89 4.22
N PHE A 165 21.38 5.32 5.13
CA PHE A 165 21.69 6.33 6.13
C PHE A 165 22.29 5.77 7.42
N SER A 166 22.19 4.45 7.66
CA SER A 166 22.83 3.80 8.79
C SER A 166 24.34 3.69 8.60
N ASN A 167 25.11 3.88 9.68
CA ASN A 167 26.53 3.59 9.69
C ASN A 167 26.86 2.09 9.84
N ASP A 168 25.86 1.27 10.13
CA ASP A 168 26.00 -0.17 10.30
C ASP A 168 25.87 -0.89 8.96
N ARG A 169 26.95 -1.51 8.52
CA ARG A 169 27.06 -2.23 7.24
C ARG A 169 26.96 -3.76 7.39
N ARG A 170 26.75 -4.27 8.60
CA ARG A 170 26.59 -5.72 8.84
C ARG A 170 25.35 -6.25 8.12
N ASP A 171 25.38 -7.52 7.79
CA ASP A 171 24.19 -8.24 7.36
C ASP A 171 23.21 -8.30 8.52
N LYS A 172 21.92 -8.11 8.24
CA LYS A 172 20.86 -8.02 9.25
C LYS A 172 19.59 -8.69 8.81
N LYS A 173 18.83 -9.15 9.77
CA LYS A 173 17.40 -9.41 9.62
C LYS A 173 16.65 -8.38 10.43
N ILE A 174 15.76 -7.66 9.78
CA ILE A 174 14.97 -6.60 10.42
C ILE A 174 13.48 -6.87 10.23
N ILE A 175 12.69 -6.34 11.14
CA ILE A 175 11.25 -6.18 10.93
C ILE A 175 11.01 -4.74 10.53
N VAL A 176 10.39 -4.51 9.39
CA VAL A 176 9.81 -3.22 9.05
C VAL A 176 8.37 -3.23 9.58
N TYR A 177 8.11 -2.36 10.54
CA TYR A 177 6.80 -2.17 11.16
C TYR A 177 6.24 -0.84 10.66
N ASP A 178 5.43 -0.91 9.62
CA ASP A 178 4.81 0.27 9.00
C ASP A 178 3.38 0.45 9.48
N LEU A 179 3.19 1.35 10.44
CA LEU A 179 1.88 1.77 10.91
C LEU A 179 1.52 3.10 10.26
N GLY A 180 0.83 3.00 9.15
CA GLY A 180 0.33 4.13 8.39
C GLY A 180 -0.94 4.74 8.99
N GLY A 181 -1.61 5.59 8.21
CA GLY A 181 -2.91 6.16 8.59
C GLY A 181 -4.07 5.18 8.47
N GLY A 182 -3.99 4.21 7.56
CA GLY A 182 -5.08 3.30 7.23
C GLY A 182 -4.74 1.81 7.34
N THR A 183 -3.46 1.44 7.34
CA THR A 183 -2.98 0.05 7.34
C THR A 183 -1.84 -0.14 8.32
N LEU A 184 -1.62 -1.39 8.69
CA LEU A 184 -0.40 -1.87 9.32
C LEU A 184 0.21 -2.94 8.42
N ASP A 185 1.48 -2.75 8.06
CA ASP A 185 2.28 -3.73 7.34
C ASP A 185 3.48 -4.14 8.20
N VAL A 186 3.68 -5.44 8.36
CA VAL A 186 4.77 -6.02 9.15
C VAL A 186 5.56 -6.96 8.25
N THR A 187 6.72 -6.51 7.79
CA THR A 187 7.55 -7.24 6.84
C THR A 187 8.86 -7.66 7.48
N VAL A 188 9.21 -8.94 7.38
CA VAL A 188 10.53 -9.44 7.76
C VAL A 188 11.46 -9.37 6.56
N VAL A 189 12.54 -8.61 6.69
CA VAL A 189 13.50 -8.34 5.61
C VAL A 189 14.90 -8.83 6.01
N SER A 190 15.52 -9.63 5.15
CA SER A 190 16.94 -9.95 5.22
C SER A 190 17.75 -8.99 4.36
N ILE A 191 18.71 -8.32 4.97
CA ILE A 191 19.64 -7.40 4.31
C ILE A 191 21.02 -8.06 4.28
N LYS A 192 21.56 -8.31 3.09
CA LYS A 192 22.90 -8.86 2.85
C LYS A 192 23.65 -7.98 1.86
N GLY A 193 24.60 -7.17 2.36
CA GLY A 193 25.24 -6.16 1.53
C GLY A 193 24.19 -5.18 0.95
N ASN A 194 24.06 -5.15 -0.37
CA ASN A 194 23.06 -4.39 -1.13
C ASN A 194 21.87 -5.23 -1.59
N SER A 195 21.69 -6.44 -1.05
CA SER A 195 20.55 -7.31 -1.38
C SER A 195 19.52 -7.27 -0.27
N PHE A 196 18.28 -7.01 -0.64
CA PHE A 196 17.12 -6.90 0.23
C PHE A 196 16.12 -7.99 -0.15
N ASN A 197 15.85 -8.93 0.78
CA ASN A 197 14.97 -10.05 0.53
C ASN A 197 13.83 -10.05 1.53
N VAL A 198 12.59 -10.02 1.05
CA VAL A 198 11.39 -10.25 1.87
C VAL A 198 11.36 -11.72 2.26
N LEU A 199 11.30 -11.99 3.55
CA LEU A 199 11.14 -13.34 4.11
C LEU A 199 9.70 -13.65 4.44
N SER A 200 8.96 -12.66 4.92
CA SER A 200 7.51 -12.73 5.12
C SER A 200 6.91 -11.32 5.12
N ASP A 201 5.62 -11.24 4.81
CA ASP A 201 4.86 -10.01 4.78
C ASP A 201 3.45 -10.26 5.33
N GLU A 202 3.08 -9.49 6.36
CA GLU A 202 1.76 -9.54 6.99
C GLU A 202 1.15 -8.14 6.97
N SER A 203 -0.08 -8.04 6.50
CA SER A 203 -0.80 -6.77 6.34
C SER A 203 -2.18 -6.84 6.98
N SER A 204 -2.63 -5.69 7.49
CA SER A 204 -4.01 -5.49 7.93
C SER A 204 -4.54 -4.17 7.42
N LYS A 205 -5.66 -4.24 6.70
CA LYS A 205 -6.42 -3.05 6.24
C LYS A 205 -7.36 -2.49 7.31
N ASP A 206 -7.44 -3.16 8.47
CA ASP A 206 -8.31 -2.80 9.59
C ASP A 206 -7.52 -2.33 10.82
N LEU A 207 -6.22 -2.08 10.66
CA LEU A 207 -5.34 -1.52 11.68
C LEU A 207 -4.54 -0.37 11.07
N GLY A 208 -4.82 0.84 11.50
CA GLY A 208 -4.10 2.04 11.08
C GLY A 208 -4.38 3.20 12.01
N GLY A 209 -3.69 4.30 11.86
CA GLY A 209 -3.85 5.49 12.71
C GLY A 209 -5.28 5.97 12.85
N ARG A 210 -6.12 5.74 11.83
CA ARG A 210 -7.55 6.03 11.86
C ARG A 210 -8.30 5.26 12.95
N ASP A 211 -7.89 4.02 13.26
CA ASP A 211 -8.56 3.24 14.31
C ASP A 211 -8.28 3.85 15.69
N TRP A 212 -7.08 4.37 15.90
CA TRP A 212 -6.75 5.20 17.07
C TRP A 212 -7.55 6.50 17.10
N ASP A 213 -7.71 7.18 15.96
CA ASP A 213 -8.53 8.40 15.85
C ASP A 213 -9.98 8.13 16.23
N LEU A 214 -10.55 7.01 15.79
CA LEU A 214 -11.91 6.62 16.14
C LEU A 214 -12.08 6.35 17.64
N GLN A 215 -11.10 5.71 18.29
CA GLN A 215 -11.14 5.53 19.74
C GLN A 215 -11.04 6.88 20.47
N LEU A 216 -10.18 7.78 20.00
CA LEU A 216 -10.05 9.11 20.56
C LEU A 216 -11.32 9.96 20.34
N ALA A 217 -11.95 9.82 19.17
CA ALA A 217 -13.25 10.43 18.88
C ALA A 217 -14.33 9.97 19.86
N ASN A 218 -14.36 8.69 20.23
CA ASN A 218 -15.27 8.15 21.24
C ASN A 218 -15.00 8.73 22.64
N ILE A 219 -13.74 8.97 23.00
CA ILE A 219 -13.37 9.63 24.26
C ILE A 219 -13.87 11.08 24.24
N ILE A 220 -13.61 11.82 23.17
CA ILE A 220 -14.04 13.21 23.00
C ILE A 220 -15.56 13.32 23.10
N GLN A 221 -16.28 12.46 22.38
CA GLN A 221 -17.74 12.43 22.39
C GLN A 221 -18.30 12.24 23.81
N ARG A 222 -17.75 11.28 24.58
CA ARG A 222 -18.15 11.07 26.00
C ARG A 222 -17.91 12.31 26.84
N LYS A 223 -16.72 12.91 26.78
CA LYS A 223 -16.37 14.12 27.54
C LYS A 223 -17.27 15.32 27.21
N VAL A 224 -17.60 15.47 25.91
CA VAL A 224 -18.55 16.52 25.49
C VAL A 224 -19.94 16.22 26.01
N SER A 225 -20.43 14.99 25.89
CA SER A 225 -21.68 14.50 26.42
C SER A 225 -21.84 14.84 27.94
N ASP A 226 -20.83 14.45 28.73
CA ASP A 226 -20.81 14.71 30.19
C ASP A 226 -20.82 16.21 30.52
N THR A 227 -20.11 17.02 29.70
CA THR A 227 -20.01 18.46 29.92
C THR A 227 -21.35 19.19 29.71
N ILE A 228 -22.13 18.74 28.71
CA ILE A 228 -23.37 19.44 28.33
C ILE A 228 -24.64 18.72 28.79
N GLY A 229 -24.51 17.51 29.38
CA GLY A 229 -25.65 16.73 29.87
C GLY A 229 -26.54 16.14 28.74
N MET A 230 -25.98 15.95 27.53
CA MET A 230 -26.67 15.29 26.44
C MET A 230 -26.16 13.84 26.29
N ARG A 231 -27.03 12.92 25.87
CA ARG A 231 -26.58 11.54 25.61
C ARG A 231 -25.69 11.45 24.36
N PRO A 232 -24.66 10.58 24.37
CA PRO A 232 -23.80 10.40 23.22
C PRO A 232 -24.55 10.07 21.91
N GLU A 233 -25.62 9.27 22.00
CA GLU A 233 -26.45 8.87 20.86
C GLU A 233 -27.16 10.05 20.20
N GLU A 234 -27.51 11.08 20.99
CA GLU A 234 -28.12 12.30 20.47
C GLU A 234 -27.10 13.17 19.73
N LEU A 235 -25.87 13.24 20.25
CA LEU A 235 -24.78 13.99 19.61
C LEU A 235 -24.40 13.45 18.24
N ILE A 236 -24.34 12.12 18.09
CA ILE A 236 -23.95 11.48 16.81
C ILE A 236 -25.03 11.55 15.73
N THR A 237 -26.25 11.98 16.03
CA THR A 237 -27.25 12.26 14.98
C THR A 237 -26.88 13.50 14.17
N ASP A 238 -26.11 14.42 14.75
CA ASP A 238 -25.59 15.60 14.08
C ASP A 238 -24.36 15.26 13.22
N ALA A 239 -24.50 15.33 11.89
CA ALA A 239 -23.43 15.02 10.94
C ALA A 239 -22.25 16.00 11.04
N GLU A 240 -22.51 17.27 11.31
CA GLU A 240 -21.46 18.29 11.48
C GLU A 240 -20.63 17.99 12.74
N PHE A 241 -21.29 17.65 13.85
CA PHE A 241 -20.61 17.23 15.07
C PHE A 241 -19.74 16.00 14.85
N ARG A 242 -20.26 14.93 14.21
CA ARG A 242 -19.49 13.71 13.93
C ARG A 242 -18.20 14.03 13.16
N LEU A 243 -18.31 14.82 12.10
CA LEU A 243 -17.16 15.20 11.29
C LEU A 243 -16.15 16.03 12.09
N ALA A 244 -16.63 16.99 12.88
CA ALA A 244 -15.79 17.83 13.72
C ALA A 244 -15.04 17.03 14.79
N VAL A 245 -15.70 16.05 15.42
CA VAL A 245 -15.07 15.17 16.42
C VAL A 245 -13.97 14.31 15.82
N VAL A 246 -14.16 13.74 14.63
CA VAL A 246 -13.14 12.92 13.96
C VAL A 246 -11.91 13.77 13.58
N LYS A 247 -12.12 14.94 13.00
CA LYS A 247 -11.02 15.88 12.67
C LYS A 247 -10.26 16.32 13.92
N GLU A 248 -11.00 16.61 15.00
CA GLU A 248 -10.38 17.02 16.26
C GLU A 248 -9.63 15.85 16.92
N ALA A 249 -10.11 14.62 16.80
CA ALA A 249 -9.43 13.43 17.32
C ALA A 249 -8.07 13.25 16.64
N GLU A 250 -7.99 13.33 15.31
CA GLU A 250 -6.73 13.27 14.57
C GLU A 250 -5.76 14.37 15.03
N ARG A 251 -6.24 15.61 15.16
CA ARG A 251 -5.43 16.73 15.68
C ARG A 251 -4.93 16.46 17.09
N GLN A 252 -5.78 15.95 17.98
CA GLN A 252 -5.43 15.64 19.36
C GLN A 252 -4.45 14.47 19.46
N LYS A 253 -4.57 13.45 18.62
CA LYS A 253 -3.59 12.36 18.52
C LYS A 253 -2.17 12.90 18.28
N VAL A 254 -2.02 13.78 17.29
CA VAL A 254 -0.72 14.43 17.01
C VAL A 254 -0.20 15.27 18.18
N LEU A 255 -1.08 15.98 18.88
CA LEU A 255 -0.69 16.74 20.07
C LEU A 255 -0.23 15.83 21.22
N LEU A 256 -0.89 14.69 21.41
CA LEU A 256 -0.56 13.71 22.44
C LEU A 256 0.73 12.92 22.13
N GLU A 257 1.27 12.97 20.90
CA GLU A 257 2.62 12.43 20.61
C GLU A 257 3.69 13.13 21.48
N ARG A 258 3.58 14.44 21.65
CA ARG A 258 4.59 15.26 22.34
C ARG A 258 4.19 15.64 23.74
N ASN A 259 2.90 15.72 24.06
CA ASN A 259 2.38 16.22 25.31
C ASN A 259 1.69 15.11 26.09
N ALA A 260 1.87 15.09 27.43
CA ALA A 260 1.13 14.17 28.31
C ALA A 260 -0.36 14.55 28.42
N ARG A 261 -0.73 15.79 28.06
CA ARG A 261 -2.07 16.35 28.16
C ARG A 261 -2.30 17.34 27.02
N SER A 262 -3.54 17.37 26.51
CA SER A 262 -3.95 18.33 25.49
C SER A 262 -5.34 18.89 25.82
N VAL A 263 -5.66 20.07 25.26
CA VAL A 263 -6.96 20.74 25.37
C VAL A 263 -7.54 20.84 23.96
N GLY A 264 -8.78 20.41 23.81
CA GLY A 264 -9.53 20.51 22.57
C GLY A 264 -10.87 21.21 22.74
N SER A 265 -11.51 21.51 21.63
CA SER A 265 -12.90 21.96 21.62
C SER A 265 -13.62 21.55 20.34
N VAL A 266 -14.87 21.20 20.45
CA VAL A 266 -15.79 20.97 19.33
C VAL A 266 -17.04 21.79 19.47
N LYS A 267 -17.66 22.18 18.37
CA LYS A 267 -18.93 22.90 18.40
C LYS A 267 -20.10 21.93 18.51
N VAL A 268 -21.03 22.24 19.42
CA VAL A 268 -22.33 21.57 19.54
C VAL A 268 -23.41 22.64 19.39
N LYS A 269 -24.24 22.52 18.36
CA LYS A 269 -25.27 23.53 18.03
C LYS A 269 -24.68 24.96 17.99
N GLY A 270 -23.52 25.11 17.34
CA GLY A 270 -22.82 26.38 17.19
C GLY A 270 -22.03 26.88 18.41
N LYS A 271 -22.13 26.24 19.58
CA LYS A 271 -21.42 26.65 20.81
C LYS A 271 -20.18 25.76 21.03
N PRO A 272 -19.00 26.35 21.30
CA PRO A 272 -17.78 25.59 21.58
C PRO A 272 -17.86 24.89 22.93
N VAL A 273 -17.60 23.59 22.95
CA VAL A 273 -17.49 22.79 24.19
C VAL A 273 -16.03 22.33 24.30
N ARG A 274 -15.39 22.72 25.42
CA ARG A 274 -13.99 22.40 25.70
C ARG A 274 -13.87 21.08 26.44
N PHE A 275 -12.79 20.34 26.17
CA PHE A 275 -12.44 19.11 26.87
C PHE A 275 -10.93 18.99 27.05
N ILE A 276 -10.54 18.08 27.93
CA ILE A 276 -9.15 17.78 28.23
C ILE A 276 -8.93 16.29 27.95
N LEU A 277 -7.83 15.99 27.29
CA LEU A 277 -7.37 14.62 27.03
C LEU A 277 -6.02 14.40 27.69
N THR A 278 -5.77 13.18 28.15
CA THR A 278 -4.46 12.75 28.62
C THR A 278 -3.94 11.61 27.74
N ARG A 279 -2.62 11.53 27.60
CA ARG A 279 -1.99 10.43 26.87
C ARG A 279 -2.30 9.09 27.54
N GLY A 280 -2.28 8.99 28.87
CA GLY A 280 -2.59 7.77 29.58
C GLY A 280 -3.99 7.24 29.24
N GLU A 281 -5.03 8.10 29.35
CA GLU A 281 -6.40 7.74 28.98
C GLU A 281 -6.50 7.25 27.51
N PHE A 282 -5.77 7.87 26.59
CA PHE A 282 -5.70 7.46 25.20
C PHE A 282 -5.01 6.10 25.04
N GLU A 283 -3.83 5.92 25.63
CA GLU A 283 -3.06 4.68 25.58
C GLU A 283 -3.81 3.50 26.19
N ASP A 284 -4.47 3.72 27.35
CA ASP A 284 -5.29 2.68 28.01
C ASP A 284 -6.47 2.26 27.14
N THR A 285 -7.16 3.23 26.52
CA THR A 285 -8.32 2.94 25.66
C THR A 285 -7.92 2.21 24.38
N THR A 286 -6.69 2.44 23.86
CA THR A 286 -6.19 1.87 22.60
C THR A 286 -5.25 0.69 22.81
N PHE A 287 -5.03 0.23 24.03
CA PHE A 287 -4.13 -0.88 24.35
C PHE A 287 -4.44 -2.16 23.56
N TRP A 288 -5.72 -2.48 23.39
CA TRP A 288 -6.14 -3.65 22.61
C TRP A 288 -5.74 -3.58 21.12
N LEU A 289 -5.69 -2.37 20.53
CA LEU A 289 -5.16 -2.16 19.18
C LEU A 289 -3.67 -2.49 19.14
N MET A 290 -2.91 -2.02 20.12
CA MET A 290 -1.48 -2.36 20.23
C MET A 290 -1.25 -3.86 20.33
N MET A 291 -2.04 -4.58 21.13
CA MET A 291 -1.91 -6.04 21.26
C MET A 291 -2.12 -6.76 19.93
N LYS A 292 -3.09 -6.32 19.11
CA LYS A 292 -3.27 -6.84 17.76
C LYS A 292 -2.05 -6.62 16.86
N THR A 293 -1.41 -5.45 16.95
CA THR A 293 -0.22 -5.18 16.15
C THR A 293 0.96 -6.05 16.55
N ILE A 294 1.14 -6.30 17.86
CA ILE A 294 2.18 -7.19 18.40
C ILE A 294 1.95 -8.64 17.92
N GLU A 295 0.68 -9.08 17.91
CA GLU A 295 0.32 -10.40 17.39
C GLU A 295 0.71 -10.55 15.92
N MET A 296 0.54 -9.50 15.10
CA MET A 296 0.97 -9.51 13.69
C MET A 296 2.48 -9.68 13.55
N VAL A 297 3.28 -9.06 14.42
CA VAL A 297 4.75 -9.32 14.46
C VAL A 297 5.01 -10.81 14.71
N GLY A 298 4.27 -11.42 15.62
CA GLY A 298 4.36 -12.86 15.87
C GLY A 298 3.98 -13.72 14.66
N TYR A 299 2.96 -13.30 13.88
CA TYR A 299 2.60 -13.98 12.62
C TYR A 299 3.70 -13.85 11.57
N ALA A 300 4.25 -12.66 11.39
CA ALA A 300 5.33 -12.41 10.44
C ALA A 300 6.57 -13.28 10.74
N LEU A 301 6.97 -13.38 12.01
CA LEU A 301 8.08 -14.24 12.43
C LEU A 301 7.83 -15.71 12.16
N ARG A 302 6.64 -16.23 12.52
CA ARG A 302 6.28 -17.63 12.24
C ARG A 302 6.31 -17.96 10.75
N ASN A 303 5.79 -17.06 9.92
CA ASN A 303 5.76 -17.25 8.47
C ASN A 303 7.14 -17.11 7.82
N ALA A 304 8.07 -16.40 8.47
CA ALA A 304 9.47 -16.35 8.08
C ALA A 304 10.30 -17.54 8.62
N HIS A 305 9.69 -18.45 9.40
CA HIS A 305 10.36 -19.52 10.14
C HIS A 305 11.50 -19.00 11.03
N LEU A 306 11.28 -17.87 11.70
CA LEU A 306 12.25 -17.20 12.56
C LEU A 306 11.71 -17.02 13.98
N ASN A 307 12.63 -16.92 14.93
CA ASN A 307 12.36 -16.47 16.28
C ASN A 307 12.75 -15.01 16.45
N MET A 308 12.29 -14.35 17.50
CA MET A 308 12.65 -12.95 17.76
C MET A 308 14.14 -12.76 18.00
N SER A 309 14.85 -13.76 18.51
CA SER A 309 16.31 -13.76 18.66
C SER A 309 17.10 -13.69 17.35
N ASP A 310 16.43 -14.00 16.22
CA ASP A 310 17.04 -13.91 14.88
C ASP A 310 16.94 -12.51 14.28
N ILE A 311 16.24 -11.60 14.97
CA ILE A 311 15.95 -10.23 14.50
C ILE A 311 16.86 -9.24 15.19
N ASP A 312 17.59 -8.46 14.40
CA ASP A 312 18.49 -7.41 14.89
C ASP A 312 17.74 -6.14 15.29
N SER A 313 16.74 -5.74 14.51
CA SER A 313 16.02 -4.48 14.73
C SER A 313 14.58 -4.52 14.26
N ILE A 314 13.72 -3.72 14.92
CA ILE A 314 12.38 -3.36 14.44
C ILE A 314 12.45 -1.91 13.97
N LEU A 315 12.31 -1.69 12.68
CA LEU A 315 12.30 -0.37 12.05
C LEU A 315 10.88 0.18 12.02
N LEU A 316 10.65 1.29 12.72
CA LEU A 316 9.38 1.99 12.76
C LEU A 316 9.21 2.91 11.55
N VAL A 317 8.15 2.68 10.78
CA VAL A 317 7.76 3.41 9.59
C VAL A 317 6.30 3.83 9.71
N GLY A 318 5.89 4.86 8.97
CA GLY A 318 4.53 5.40 9.02
C GLY A 318 4.34 6.41 10.14
N GLY A 319 3.50 7.42 9.88
CA GLY A 319 3.26 8.54 10.79
C GLY A 319 2.71 8.13 12.15
N SER A 320 1.90 7.07 12.19
CA SER A 320 1.27 6.59 13.42
C SER A 320 2.25 5.92 14.39
N THR A 321 3.45 5.50 13.93
CA THR A 321 4.50 4.99 14.82
C THR A 321 5.11 6.04 15.74
N LYS A 322 4.83 7.33 15.51
CA LYS A 322 5.22 8.43 16.40
C LYS A 322 4.48 8.43 17.74
N MET A 323 3.35 7.73 17.85
CA MET A 323 2.67 7.53 19.12
C MET A 323 3.61 6.83 20.12
N PRO A 324 3.88 7.41 21.32
CA PRO A 324 4.86 6.84 22.26
C PRO A 324 4.55 5.40 22.69
N GLN A 325 3.28 5.03 22.76
CA GLN A 325 2.85 3.67 23.09
C GLN A 325 3.39 2.62 22.11
N VAL A 326 3.59 2.96 20.82
CA VAL A 326 4.08 2.02 19.80
C VAL A 326 5.49 1.56 20.14
N SER A 327 6.42 2.50 20.24
CA SER A 327 7.80 2.18 20.59
C SER A 327 7.92 1.52 21.97
N LYS A 328 7.13 1.97 22.96
CA LYS A 328 7.10 1.40 24.31
C LYS A 328 6.64 -0.06 24.28
N SER A 329 5.49 -0.33 23.69
CA SER A 329 4.90 -1.69 23.67
C SER A 329 5.76 -2.69 22.88
N LEU A 330 6.37 -2.25 21.77
CA LEU A 330 7.28 -3.11 21.01
C LEU A 330 8.58 -3.43 21.79
N LYS A 331 9.16 -2.47 22.51
CA LYS A 331 10.32 -2.72 23.37
C LYS A 331 10.00 -3.66 24.53
N GLU A 332 8.82 -3.53 25.11
CA GLU A 332 8.35 -4.43 26.18
C GLU A 332 8.07 -5.85 25.67
N ALA A 333 7.45 -5.98 24.51
CA ALA A 333 7.12 -7.27 23.91
C ALA A 333 8.37 -7.99 23.34
N PHE A 334 9.35 -7.23 22.81
CA PHE A 334 10.48 -7.75 22.07
C PHE A 334 11.82 -7.15 22.57
N PRO A 335 12.23 -7.45 23.81
CA PRO A 335 13.39 -6.80 24.44
C PRO A 335 14.74 -7.18 23.82
N SER A 336 14.80 -8.22 22.98
CA SER A 336 16.04 -8.65 22.30
C SER A 336 16.31 -7.88 21.01
N ALA A 337 15.36 -7.14 20.46
CA ALA A 337 15.51 -6.39 19.23
C ALA A 337 15.58 -4.88 19.48
N ASP A 338 16.43 -4.21 18.72
CA ASP A 338 16.50 -2.75 18.76
C ASP A 338 15.28 -2.14 18.06
N VAL A 339 14.47 -1.37 18.78
CA VAL A 339 13.36 -0.60 18.18
C VAL A 339 13.88 0.75 17.71
N VAL A 340 13.99 0.90 16.39
CA VAL A 340 14.61 2.04 15.72
C VAL A 340 13.56 2.89 15.01
N SER A 341 13.53 4.18 15.30
CA SER A 341 12.74 5.16 14.53
C SER A 341 13.69 5.97 13.65
N PHE A 342 13.53 5.82 12.33
CA PHE A 342 14.32 6.53 11.35
C PHE A 342 13.40 7.21 10.34
N ASP A 343 13.23 8.53 10.47
CA ASP A 343 12.41 9.38 9.59
C ASP A 343 11.09 8.73 9.13
N PRO A 344 10.20 8.33 10.06
CA PRO A 344 9.10 7.40 9.79
C PRO A 344 8.14 7.85 8.68
N GLN A 345 8.08 9.15 8.39
CA GLN A 345 7.17 9.74 7.39
C GLN A 345 7.82 9.89 6.01
N HIS A 346 9.15 9.81 5.89
CA HIS A 346 9.84 10.05 4.62
C HIS A 346 10.75 8.88 4.23
N ALA A 347 10.96 7.91 5.12
CA ALA A 347 11.87 6.78 4.89
C ALA A 347 11.51 6.03 3.60
N VAL A 348 10.23 5.80 3.35
CA VAL A 348 9.72 5.11 2.15
C VAL A 348 10.07 5.88 0.88
N ALA A 349 9.74 7.16 0.80
CA ALA A 349 10.06 8.00 -0.37
C ALA A 349 11.58 8.12 -0.59
N ARG A 350 12.37 8.30 0.49
CA ARG A 350 13.84 8.33 0.41
C ARG A 350 14.41 7.04 -0.14
N GLY A 351 13.95 5.89 0.35
CA GLY A 351 14.37 4.59 -0.13
C GLY A 351 13.99 4.34 -1.59
N ALA A 352 12.80 4.77 -1.98
CA ALA A 352 12.36 4.73 -3.36
C ALA A 352 13.26 5.58 -4.28
N ALA A 353 13.69 6.78 -3.84
CA ALA A 353 14.62 7.61 -4.61
C ALA A 353 16.02 6.99 -4.73
N ILE A 354 16.54 6.39 -3.65
CA ILE A 354 17.80 5.64 -3.67
C ILE A 354 17.70 4.45 -4.65
N TYR A 355 16.59 3.73 -4.61
CA TYR A 355 16.34 2.61 -5.53
C TYR A 355 16.18 3.09 -6.97
N ALA A 356 15.49 4.21 -7.20
CA ALA A 356 15.36 4.82 -8.52
C ALA A 356 16.73 5.15 -9.13
N ARG A 357 17.63 5.72 -8.32
CA ARG A 357 19.03 5.93 -8.74
C ARG A 357 19.71 4.61 -9.11
N SER A 358 19.54 3.56 -8.32
CA SER A 358 20.11 2.24 -8.63
C SER A 358 19.59 1.67 -9.94
N VAL A 359 18.28 1.68 -10.16
CA VAL A 359 17.64 1.10 -11.35
C VAL A 359 17.97 1.90 -12.61
N PHE A 360 17.85 3.22 -12.56
CA PHE A 360 17.99 4.06 -13.75
C PHE A 360 19.44 4.46 -14.07
N SER A 361 20.39 4.36 -13.08
CA SER A 361 21.82 4.58 -13.29
C SER A 361 22.65 3.30 -13.27
N LYS A 362 22.01 2.11 -13.26
CA LYS A 362 22.66 0.77 -13.30
C LYS A 362 23.60 0.53 -12.09
N GLN A 363 23.19 0.90 -10.91
CA GLN A 363 23.86 0.55 -9.65
C GLN A 363 23.30 -0.76 -9.06
N ASP A 364 24.00 -1.36 -8.09
CA ASP A 364 23.76 -2.74 -7.64
C ASP A 364 22.89 -2.85 -6.36
N ILE A 365 21.66 -2.33 -6.34
CA ILE A 365 20.69 -2.73 -5.31
C ILE A 365 19.85 -3.87 -5.88
N LYS A 366 19.86 -5.01 -5.19
CA LYS A 366 19.07 -6.20 -5.56
C LYS A 366 17.90 -6.34 -4.59
N VAL A 367 16.72 -6.45 -5.16
CA VAL A 367 15.48 -6.66 -4.41
C VAL A 367 14.88 -8.01 -4.81
N THR A 368 14.56 -8.82 -3.82
CA THR A 368 13.79 -10.04 -3.99
C THR A 368 12.53 -9.93 -3.14
N THR A 369 11.39 -9.95 -3.79
CA THR A 369 10.08 -9.93 -3.14
C THR A 369 9.58 -11.35 -2.88
N ALA A 370 8.44 -11.48 -2.23
CA ALA A 370 7.77 -12.76 -2.03
C ALA A 370 6.32 -12.67 -2.48
N ALA A 371 5.73 -13.78 -2.84
CA ALA A 371 4.31 -13.87 -3.18
C ALA A 371 3.44 -13.47 -1.98
N THR A 372 2.57 -12.49 -2.13
CA THR A 372 1.73 -11.98 -1.05
C THR A 372 0.44 -12.78 -0.87
N ARG A 373 0.05 -13.53 -1.89
CA ARG A 373 -1.11 -14.41 -1.92
C ARG A 373 -0.71 -15.81 -2.37
N THR A 374 -1.47 -16.79 -1.90
CA THR A 374 -1.39 -18.15 -2.43
C THR A 374 -2.22 -18.21 -3.71
N ILE A 375 -1.62 -18.70 -4.78
CA ILE A 375 -2.25 -18.85 -6.08
C ILE A 375 -2.54 -20.33 -6.30
N GLY A 376 -3.76 -20.62 -6.67
CA GLY A 376 -4.24 -21.97 -6.94
C GLY A 376 -5.17 -22.03 -8.14
N ILE A 377 -5.52 -23.23 -8.55
CA ILE A 377 -6.42 -23.52 -9.67
C ILE A 377 -7.54 -24.45 -9.22
N LEU A 378 -8.75 -24.23 -9.72
CA LEU A 378 -9.87 -25.13 -9.49
C LEU A 378 -9.62 -26.47 -10.18
N ALA A 379 -9.63 -27.54 -9.43
CA ALA A 379 -9.40 -28.90 -9.92
C ALA A 379 -10.33 -29.91 -9.23
N GLY A 380 -10.68 -30.98 -9.94
CA GLY A 380 -11.40 -32.11 -9.36
C GLY A 380 -10.43 -33.04 -8.62
N ILE A 381 -10.55 -33.13 -7.31
CA ILE A 381 -9.77 -34.00 -6.43
C ILE A 381 -10.74 -35.00 -5.80
N ASP A 382 -10.56 -36.28 -6.07
CA ASP A 382 -11.39 -37.38 -5.56
C ASP A 382 -12.91 -37.18 -5.79
N GLY A 383 -13.25 -36.55 -6.94
CA GLY A 383 -14.63 -36.26 -7.33
C GLY A 383 -15.23 -34.98 -6.76
N VAL A 384 -14.48 -34.23 -5.94
CA VAL A 384 -14.89 -32.94 -5.38
C VAL A 384 -14.07 -31.82 -6.00
N GLU A 385 -14.67 -30.69 -6.31
CA GLU A 385 -13.95 -29.50 -6.76
C GLU A 385 -13.26 -28.82 -5.58
N LYS A 386 -11.96 -28.60 -5.71
CA LYS A 386 -11.11 -27.90 -4.74
C LYS A 386 -10.16 -26.96 -5.46
N ILE A 387 -9.70 -25.93 -4.77
CA ILE A 387 -8.57 -25.12 -5.22
C ILE A 387 -7.29 -25.89 -4.86
N CYS A 388 -6.53 -26.28 -5.89
CA CYS A 388 -5.19 -26.85 -5.77
C CYS A 388 -4.19 -25.70 -5.72
N ASN A 389 -3.57 -25.48 -4.57
CA ASN A 389 -2.61 -24.41 -4.36
C ASN A 389 -1.28 -24.75 -5.04
N VAL A 390 -0.69 -23.75 -5.74
CA VAL A 390 0.50 -23.93 -6.59
C VAL A 390 1.65 -23.07 -6.14
N ILE A 391 1.41 -21.77 -5.95
CA ILE A 391 2.39 -20.81 -5.45
C ILE A 391 1.86 -20.34 -4.09
N PHE A 392 2.56 -20.67 -3.02
CA PHE A 392 2.16 -20.25 -1.69
C PHE A 392 2.62 -18.82 -1.39
N ARG A 393 1.88 -18.10 -0.56
CA ARG A 393 2.32 -16.83 -0.02
C ARG A 393 3.68 -16.98 0.68
N ASN A 394 4.46 -15.92 0.68
CA ASN A 394 5.85 -15.87 1.17
C ASN A 394 6.85 -16.70 0.34
N THR A 395 6.44 -17.29 -0.79
CA THR A 395 7.38 -17.91 -1.74
C THR A 395 8.21 -16.81 -2.41
N PRO A 396 9.57 -16.91 -2.40
CA PRO A 396 10.42 -15.94 -3.08
C PRO A 396 10.12 -15.81 -4.57
N LEU A 397 10.14 -14.59 -5.10
CA LEU A 397 9.89 -14.27 -6.51
C LEU A 397 11.18 -13.86 -7.22
N PRO A 398 11.32 -14.08 -8.55
CA PRO A 398 10.33 -14.74 -9.41
C PRO A 398 10.27 -16.25 -9.21
N ILE A 399 9.12 -16.84 -9.52
CA ILE A 399 8.95 -18.29 -9.44
C ILE A 399 8.19 -18.83 -10.66
N ASP A 400 8.51 -20.06 -11.02
CA ASP A 400 7.96 -20.81 -12.12
C ASP A 400 7.69 -22.24 -11.66
N ARG A 401 6.43 -22.64 -11.65
CA ARG A 401 6.00 -24.00 -11.24
C ARG A 401 5.10 -24.62 -12.28
N THR A 402 5.35 -25.87 -12.59
CA THR A 402 4.53 -26.67 -13.50
C THR A 402 3.84 -27.77 -12.74
N LEU A 403 2.50 -27.80 -12.83
CA LEU A 403 1.70 -28.94 -12.40
C LEU A 403 1.12 -29.65 -13.60
N THR A 404 0.93 -30.98 -13.48
CA THR A 404 0.40 -31.81 -14.57
C THR A 404 -1.00 -32.29 -14.21
N PHE A 405 -1.95 -31.90 -15.01
CA PHE A 405 -3.37 -32.26 -14.90
C PHE A 405 -3.77 -33.34 -15.90
N ARG A 406 -4.96 -33.88 -15.74
CA ARG A 406 -5.56 -34.83 -16.65
C ARG A 406 -6.91 -34.29 -17.15
N PRO A 407 -7.32 -34.58 -18.39
CA PRO A 407 -8.65 -34.19 -18.87
C PRO A 407 -9.76 -34.87 -18.08
N LYS A 408 -10.89 -34.20 -17.93
CA LYS A 408 -12.08 -34.74 -17.22
C LYS A 408 -12.75 -35.88 -18.02
N ARG A 409 -12.64 -35.86 -19.36
CA ARG A 409 -13.26 -36.83 -20.31
C ARG A 409 -12.38 -37.04 -21.54
N ASP A 410 -12.67 -38.14 -22.25
CA ASP A 410 -12.07 -38.38 -23.55
C ASP A 410 -12.57 -37.34 -24.57
N ASP A 411 -11.75 -37.07 -25.58
CA ASP A 411 -12.01 -36.11 -26.68
C ASP A 411 -12.37 -34.69 -26.21
N GLN A 412 -11.92 -34.31 -25.02
CA GLN A 412 -12.10 -32.96 -24.50
C GLN A 412 -11.43 -31.93 -25.42
N LYS A 413 -12.18 -30.94 -25.91
CA LYS A 413 -11.72 -29.93 -26.87
C LYS A 413 -11.25 -28.64 -26.20
N THR A 414 -11.71 -28.36 -25.00
CA THR A 414 -11.39 -27.15 -24.26
C THR A 414 -10.97 -27.49 -22.84
N LEU A 415 -10.07 -26.68 -22.29
CA LEU A 415 -9.69 -26.71 -20.88
C LEU A 415 -9.99 -25.34 -20.28
N GLU A 416 -10.89 -25.34 -19.33
CA GLU A 416 -11.17 -24.17 -18.49
C GLU A 416 -10.21 -24.17 -17.32
N ILE A 417 -9.51 -23.07 -17.14
CA ILE A 417 -8.57 -22.84 -16.04
C ILE A 417 -9.06 -21.64 -15.26
N SER A 418 -9.63 -21.90 -14.09
CA SER A 418 -10.07 -20.90 -13.13
C SER A 418 -8.99 -20.73 -12.07
N VAL A 419 -8.31 -19.57 -12.05
CA VAL A 419 -7.24 -19.24 -11.13
C VAL A 419 -7.78 -18.44 -9.96
N TYR A 420 -7.37 -18.84 -8.76
CA TYR A 420 -7.82 -18.25 -7.50
C TYR A 420 -6.64 -17.70 -6.70
N GLU A 421 -6.88 -16.64 -5.96
CA GLU A 421 -6.01 -16.18 -4.86
C GLU A 421 -6.62 -16.53 -3.50
N SER A 422 -5.78 -16.80 -2.52
CA SER A 422 -6.20 -17.10 -1.15
C SER A 422 -5.14 -16.69 -0.13
N LEU A 423 -5.45 -16.85 1.15
CA LEU A 423 -4.52 -16.70 2.27
C LEU A 423 -4.04 -18.07 2.81
N ALA A 424 -4.26 -19.14 2.07
CA ALA A 424 -3.81 -20.48 2.45
C ALA A 424 -2.31 -20.50 2.74
N LYS A 425 -1.91 -21.23 3.78
CA LYS A 425 -0.52 -21.36 4.17
C LYS A 425 0.12 -22.60 3.52
N GLU A 426 1.43 -22.61 3.47
CA GLU A 426 2.19 -23.80 3.07
C GLU A 426 1.75 -25.03 3.89
N GLY A 427 1.59 -26.15 3.22
CA GLY A 427 1.00 -27.38 3.79
C GLY A 427 -0.50 -27.54 3.55
N ASN A 428 -1.22 -26.51 3.15
CA ASN A 428 -2.61 -26.59 2.71
C ASN A 428 -2.67 -26.71 1.19
N ASP A 429 -2.32 -27.88 0.67
CA ASP A 429 -2.26 -28.12 -0.78
C ASP A 429 -3.62 -27.96 -1.47
N TYR A 430 -4.71 -28.17 -0.73
CA TYR A 430 -6.08 -28.07 -1.23
C TYR A 430 -6.97 -27.32 -0.23
N ILE A 431 -7.78 -26.38 -0.75
CA ILE A 431 -8.76 -25.64 0.04
C ILE A 431 -10.13 -25.67 -0.63
N ASP A 432 -11.17 -25.34 0.12
CA ASP A 432 -12.53 -25.16 -0.43
C ASP A 432 -12.58 -23.95 -1.37
N PRO A 433 -13.34 -24.01 -2.49
CA PRO A 433 -13.49 -22.88 -3.39
C PRO A 433 -14.00 -21.59 -2.72
N SER A 434 -14.78 -21.69 -1.65
CA SER A 434 -15.28 -20.55 -0.88
C SER A 434 -14.18 -19.81 -0.08
N GLU A 435 -13.02 -20.43 0.12
CA GLU A 435 -11.86 -19.84 0.80
C GLU A 435 -10.97 -19.02 -0.15
N GLY A 436 -11.23 -19.07 -1.47
CA GLY A 436 -10.48 -18.36 -2.49
C GLY A 436 -11.31 -17.34 -3.23
N LYS A 437 -10.64 -16.28 -3.70
CA LYS A 437 -11.21 -15.30 -4.61
C LYS A 437 -10.79 -15.63 -6.04
N LEU A 438 -11.76 -15.78 -6.95
CA LEU A 438 -11.49 -15.98 -8.37
C LEU A 438 -10.78 -14.74 -8.95
N LEU A 439 -9.59 -14.95 -9.51
CA LEU A 439 -8.85 -13.92 -10.25
C LEU A 439 -9.32 -13.86 -11.70
N LYS A 440 -9.27 -14.99 -12.37
CA LYS A 440 -9.63 -15.08 -13.79
C LYS A 440 -9.98 -16.52 -14.17
N CYS A 441 -10.85 -16.65 -15.16
CA CYS A 441 -11.16 -17.90 -15.83
C CYS A 441 -10.78 -17.78 -17.31
N ASN A 442 -9.90 -18.67 -17.77
CA ASN A 442 -9.48 -18.73 -19.17
C ASN A 442 -9.85 -20.06 -19.79
N ILE A 443 -10.26 -20.02 -21.05
CA ILE A 443 -10.60 -21.22 -21.83
C ILE A 443 -9.51 -21.44 -22.89
N PHE A 444 -8.83 -22.55 -22.78
CA PHE A 444 -7.77 -22.96 -23.71
C PHE A 444 -8.29 -24.04 -24.68
N GLN A 445 -7.91 -23.97 -25.94
CA GLN A 445 -8.21 -25.00 -26.92
C GLN A 445 -7.22 -26.17 -26.78
N LEU A 446 -7.72 -27.37 -26.68
CA LEU A 446 -6.92 -28.58 -26.66
C LEU A 446 -6.88 -29.18 -28.08
N ASN A 447 -5.70 -29.22 -28.68
CA ASN A 447 -5.48 -29.78 -30.01
C ASN A 447 -5.16 -31.26 -29.91
N GLY A 448 -5.71 -32.08 -30.84
CA GLY A 448 -5.44 -33.53 -30.96
C GLY A 448 -6.40 -34.40 -30.14
N ASN A 449 -6.11 -35.72 -30.16
CA ASN A 449 -6.91 -36.72 -29.45
C ASN A 449 -6.55 -36.73 -27.96
N VAL A 450 -7.47 -36.29 -27.13
CA VAL A 450 -7.32 -36.21 -25.68
C VAL A 450 -7.99 -37.43 -25.06
N THR A 451 -7.23 -38.19 -24.25
CA THR A 451 -7.73 -39.37 -23.55
C THR A 451 -7.56 -39.21 -22.05
N ARG A 452 -8.66 -39.36 -21.30
CA ARG A 452 -8.73 -39.14 -19.83
C ARG A 452 -7.62 -39.86 -19.03
N GLY A 453 -7.33 -41.07 -19.30
CA GLY A 453 -6.33 -41.87 -18.57
C GLY A 453 -4.88 -41.67 -19.02
N LYS A 454 -4.66 -41.21 -20.25
CA LYS A 454 -3.36 -41.19 -20.92
C LYS A 454 -2.79 -39.78 -21.11
N THR A 455 -3.63 -38.82 -21.50
CA THR A 455 -3.18 -37.44 -21.78
C THR A 455 -2.75 -36.73 -20.51
N ARG A 456 -1.58 -36.10 -20.57
CA ARG A 456 -1.01 -35.25 -19.54
C ARG A 456 -1.02 -33.82 -20.02
N ILE A 457 -1.54 -32.91 -19.21
CA ILE A 457 -1.65 -31.48 -19.53
C ILE A 457 -0.80 -30.72 -18.52
N PRO A 458 0.45 -30.36 -18.88
CA PRO A 458 1.27 -29.51 -18.03
C PRO A 458 0.73 -28.08 -18.07
N ILE A 459 0.49 -27.50 -16.92
CA ILE A 459 0.09 -26.11 -16.73
C ILE A 459 1.21 -25.45 -15.94
N ARG A 460 1.79 -24.41 -16.51
CA ARG A 460 2.89 -23.64 -15.95
C ARG A 460 2.34 -22.39 -15.31
N PHE A 461 2.68 -22.15 -14.06
CA PHE A 461 2.33 -20.97 -13.27
C PHE A 461 3.58 -20.14 -13.08
N ILE A 462 3.54 -18.91 -13.52
CA ILE A 462 4.66 -17.99 -13.48
C ILE A 462 4.25 -16.79 -12.62
N ALA A 463 5.05 -16.47 -11.62
CA ALA A 463 4.99 -15.17 -10.96
C ALA A 463 6.31 -14.45 -11.21
N ASP A 464 6.25 -13.26 -11.81
CA ASP A 464 7.43 -12.45 -12.11
C ASP A 464 8.00 -11.78 -10.83
N LYS A 465 9.07 -11.01 -10.97
CA LYS A 465 9.72 -10.28 -9.85
C LYS A 465 8.77 -9.33 -9.12
N ASP A 466 7.75 -8.84 -9.78
CA ASP A 466 6.75 -7.89 -9.26
C ASP A 466 5.51 -8.61 -8.71
N GLY A 467 5.48 -9.95 -8.80
CA GLY A 467 4.39 -10.80 -8.35
C GLY A 467 3.24 -10.92 -9.34
N ARG A 468 3.39 -10.45 -10.58
CA ARG A 468 2.36 -10.60 -11.62
C ARG A 468 2.26 -12.06 -12.04
N ILE A 469 1.03 -12.56 -12.04
CA ILE A 469 0.75 -13.96 -12.32
C ILE A 469 0.40 -14.14 -13.79
N SER A 470 1.02 -15.14 -14.41
CA SER A 470 0.57 -15.67 -15.69
C SER A 470 0.47 -17.19 -15.63
N VAL A 471 -0.43 -17.73 -16.44
CA VAL A 471 -0.63 -19.16 -16.61
C VAL A 471 -0.38 -19.54 -18.04
N ALA A 472 0.50 -20.50 -18.26
CA ALA A 472 0.85 -20.97 -19.57
C ALA A 472 0.49 -22.45 -19.76
N LEU A 473 -0.06 -22.77 -20.90
CA LEU A 473 -0.39 -24.12 -21.33
C LEU A 473 0.42 -24.50 -22.56
N GLN A 474 1.05 -25.64 -22.51
CA GLN A 474 1.64 -26.26 -23.70
C GLN A 474 0.85 -27.52 -24.07
N CYS A 475 0.14 -27.48 -25.18
CA CYS A 475 -0.60 -28.62 -25.68
C CYS A 475 -0.26 -28.84 -27.15
N ASN A 476 0.23 -30.07 -27.48
CA ASN A 476 0.56 -30.50 -28.84
C ASN A 476 1.41 -29.49 -29.65
N GLY A 477 2.44 -28.90 -29.00
CA GLY A 477 3.38 -27.97 -29.62
C GLY A 477 2.93 -26.51 -29.70
N ALA A 478 1.68 -26.21 -29.33
CA ALA A 478 1.23 -24.83 -29.16
C ALA A 478 1.46 -24.36 -27.71
N TYR A 479 2.08 -23.19 -27.56
CA TYR A 479 2.27 -22.50 -26.29
C TYR A 479 1.32 -21.31 -26.23
N CYS A 480 0.54 -21.23 -25.17
CA CYS A 480 -0.34 -20.10 -24.90
C CYS A 480 -0.12 -19.64 -23.46
N GLU A 481 0.26 -18.39 -23.28
CA GLU A 481 0.40 -17.74 -21.99
C GLU A 481 -0.69 -16.68 -21.81
N CYS A 482 -1.34 -16.69 -20.66
CA CYS A 482 -2.41 -15.74 -20.33
C CYS A 482 -2.06 -15.05 -19.02
N PRO A 483 -1.89 -13.72 -19.02
CA PRO A 483 -1.77 -12.95 -17.79
C PRO A 483 -3.08 -13.01 -17.01
N MET A 484 -2.98 -13.06 -15.68
CA MET A 484 -4.13 -13.12 -14.79
C MET A 484 -4.65 -11.72 -14.42
N CYS A 485 -3.93 -10.66 -14.73
CA CYS A 485 -4.41 -9.29 -14.64
C CYS A 485 -5.09 -8.84 -15.95
N ASP A 486 -5.91 -7.82 -15.85
CA ASP A 486 -6.44 -7.15 -17.02
C ASP A 486 -5.32 -6.45 -17.80
N PRO A 487 -5.44 -6.35 -19.14
CA PRO A 487 -4.46 -5.64 -19.93
C PRO A 487 -4.40 -4.16 -19.53
N MET A 488 -3.21 -3.59 -19.65
CA MET A 488 -3.05 -2.15 -19.47
C MET A 488 -3.99 -1.39 -20.42
N PRO A 489 -4.61 -0.28 -19.98
CA PRO A 489 -5.39 0.60 -20.84
C PRO A 489 -4.58 1.02 -22.07
N SER A 490 -5.25 1.21 -23.18
CA SER A 490 -4.61 1.69 -24.41
C SER A 490 -4.03 3.11 -24.24
N ALA A 491 -3.15 3.53 -25.12
CA ALA A 491 -2.62 4.90 -25.12
C ALA A 491 -3.77 5.93 -25.29
N GLU A 492 -4.83 5.58 -26.00
CA GLU A 492 -6.02 6.41 -26.17
C GLU A 492 -6.80 6.55 -24.88
N ASP A 493 -7.04 5.45 -24.14
CA ASP A 493 -7.69 5.48 -22.83
C ASP A 493 -6.89 6.33 -21.83
N ILE A 494 -5.56 6.17 -21.79
CA ILE A 494 -4.68 7.00 -20.96
C ILE A 494 -4.79 8.48 -21.35
N ALA A 495 -4.82 8.81 -22.63
CA ALA A 495 -4.97 10.19 -23.10
C ALA A 495 -6.33 10.78 -22.68
N ILE A 496 -7.43 10.02 -22.80
CA ILE A 496 -8.75 10.44 -22.33
C ILE A 496 -8.73 10.73 -20.83
N SER A 497 -8.18 9.83 -20.02
CA SER A 497 -8.07 10.03 -18.58
C SER A 497 -7.16 11.19 -18.22
N THR A 498 -6.09 11.46 -19.01
CA THR A 498 -5.21 12.61 -18.82
C THR A 498 -5.97 13.94 -18.98
N THR A 499 -6.93 14.03 -19.92
CA THR A 499 -7.74 15.25 -20.08
C THR A 499 -8.63 15.54 -18.85
N LYS A 500 -9.06 14.51 -18.13
CA LYS A 500 -9.80 14.67 -16.87
C LYS A 500 -8.97 15.32 -15.75
N LEU A 501 -7.63 15.36 -15.88
CA LEU A 501 -6.76 16.03 -14.93
C LEU A 501 -6.57 17.52 -15.22
N GLU A 502 -7.18 18.05 -16.26
CA GLU A 502 -7.20 19.48 -16.50
C GLU A 502 -7.91 20.22 -15.34
N GLY A 503 -7.37 21.39 -14.95
CA GLY A 503 -7.89 22.17 -13.82
C GLY A 503 -7.55 21.56 -12.45
N VAL A 504 -6.51 20.74 -12.32
CA VAL A 504 -5.88 20.39 -11.03
C VAL A 504 -5.10 21.61 -10.54
N LEU A 505 -5.47 22.13 -9.35
CA LEU A 505 -4.98 23.35 -8.71
C LEU A 505 -4.15 23.02 -7.44
#